data_e26ae30bc5cf6cd27de8b4e8bcbe9947
#
_entry.id   e26ae30bc5cf6cd27de8b4e8bcbe9947
#
_cell.length_a   1.000
_cell.length_b   1.000
_cell.length_c   1.000
_cell.angle_alpha   90.00
_cell.angle_beta   90.00
_cell.angle_gamma   90.00
#
_symmetry.space_group_name_H-M   'P 1'
#
loop_
_entity.id
_entity.type
_entity.pdbx_description
1 polymer ?
#
loop_
_entity_poly.entity_id
_entity_poly.type
_entity_poly.pdbx_seq_one_letter_code
_entity_poly.pdbx_strand_id
1 'polypeptide(L)'
;MKSLLRENQLPLLAASCQNAPLIMTARNAKDLKVLLVEDFEDTRLFMRLELEEQGFIVFEAENGQIAVDTAIREMPDVILMDLTLPLMDGFAATKLIRQNDRLKTVPIIAVTAHQEDDFRSDAKACGFDAYVTKPIDANWLKELIAGLLI
;
A
#
# COMPACT_ATOMS: atom_id res chain seq x y z
N MET A 1 -20.51 -21.27 5.09
CA MET A 1 -20.37 -21.36 5.36
C MET A 1 -20.10 -21.17 5.31
N LYS A 2 -19.86 -21.01 5.28
CA LYS A 2 -19.47 -20.89 5.45
C LYS A 2 -18.99 -20.46 5.44
N SER A 3 -18.70 -20.24 5.43
CA SER A 3 -18.14 -19.94 5.64
C SER A 3 -17.63 -19.49 5.57
N LEU A 4 -17.17 -19.37 5.62
CA LEU A 4 -16.63 -19.12 5.77
C LEU A 4 -16.15 -18.62 5.72
N LEU A 5 -15.82 -18.60 5.79
CA LEU A 5 -15.43 -18.35 5.97
C LEU A 5 -15.24 -17.83 6.07
N ARG A 6 -15.30 -17.95 6.21
CA ARG A 6 -15.16 -17.57 6.47
C ARG A 6 -15.27 -16.92 6.96
N GLU A 7 -15.18 -16.89 7.02
CA GLU A 7 -15.27 -16.42 7.49
C GLU A 7 -14.82 -15.79 7.86
N ASN A 8 -14.57 -15.84 7.78
CA ASN A 8 -14.00 -15.39 8.19
C ASN A 8 -13.40 -14.77 7.92
N GLN A 9 -13.24 -14.77 7.71
CA GLN A 9 -12.71 -14.34 7.45
C GLN A 9 -12.76 -13.54 7.18
N LEU A 10 -12.64 -13.43 6.79
CA LEU A 10 -12.72 -12.81 6.43
C LEU A 10 -13.16 -12.15 6.44
N PRO A 11 -13.21 -11.99 6.44
CA PRO A 11 -13.64 -11.55 6.46
C PRO A 11 -14.14 -11.25 6.10
N LEU A 12 -13.91 -11.11 6.15
CA LEU A 12 -14.43 -11.09 5.72
C LEU A 12 -15.00 -10.97 5.01
N LEU A 13 -14.82 -11.01 4.85
CA LEU A 13 -15.32 -11.11 4.20
C LEU A 13 -16.04 -11.05 3.86
N ALA A 14 -16.10 -11.11 4.03
CA ALA A 14 -16.81 -11.27 3.87
C ALA A 14 -17.52 -11.18 3.75
N ALA A 15 -17.65 -11.16 4.00
CA ALA A 15 -18.41 -11.13 4.02
C ALA A 15 -19.13 -10.82 3.77
N SER A 16 -19.17 -10.70 3.90
CA SER A 16 -19.81 -10.52 3.65
C SER A 16 -20.36 -10.23 2.98
N CYS A 17 -20.51 -10.17 2.95
CA CYS A 17 -20.89 -9.95 2.33
C CYS A 17 -21.36 -9.79 1.42
N GLN A 18 -22.02 -9.37 1.79
CA GLN A 18 -22.47 -9.49 0.46
C GLN A 18 -22.97 -8.23 -0.19
N ASN A 19 -23.74 -7.39 0.49
CA ASN A 19 -24.10 -6.08 -0.03
C ASN A 19 -22.90 -5.12 0.05
N ALA A 20 -22.21 -5.20 1.13
CA ALA A 20 -20.98 -4.45 1.25
C ALA A 20 -20.02 -4.81 0.13
N PRO A 21 -19.93 -6.08 -0.26
CA PRO A 21 -19.08 -6.45 -1.39
C PRO A 21 -19.42 -5.74 -2.68
N LEU A 22 -20.65 -5.32 -2.88
CA LEU A 22 -21.00 -4.58 -4.08
C LEU A 22 -20.24 -3.27 -4.17
N ILE A 23 -20.05 -2.63 -3.04
CA ILE A 23 -19.27 -1.39 -3.00
C ILE A 23 -17.82 -1.69 -3.36
N MET A 24 -17.29 -2.78 -2.85
CA MET A 24 -15.94 -3.19 -3.16
C MET A 24 -15.78 -3.49 -4.63
N THR A 25 -16.81 -4.06 -5.22
CA THR A 25 -16.79 -4.39 -6.64
C THR A 25 -16.63 -3.12 -7.48
N ALA A 26 -17.25 -2.03 -7.05
CA ALA A 26 -17.13 -0.77 -7.76
C ALA A 26 -15.71 -0.20 -7.67
N ARG A 27 -14.97 -0.57 -6.63
CA ARG A 27 -13.61 -0.10 -6.44
C ARG A 27 -12.62 -1.23 -6.67
N ASN A 28 -12.65 -1.78 -7.85
CA ASN A 28 -11.70 -2.83 -8.20
C ASN A 28 -10.33 -2.22 -8.52
N ALA A 29 -9.35 -3.07 -8.79
CA ALA A 29 -7.98 -2.64 -9.02
C ALA A 29 -7.85 -1.60 -10.12
N LYS A 30 -8.72 -1.63 -11.10
CA LYS A 30 -8.66 -0.71 -12.22
C LYS A 30 -8.82 0.75 -11.82
N ASP A 31 -9.52 0.99 -10.73
CA ASP A 31 -9.84 2.35 -10.31
C ASP A 31 -8.94 2.87 -9.20
N LEU A 32 -8.01 2.04 -8.72
CA LEU A 32 -7.19 2.40 -7.57
C LEU A 32 -5.87 3.02 -7.98
N LYS A 33 -5.55 4.12 -7.31
CA LYS A 33 -4.28 4.82 -7.51
C LYS A 33 -3.27 4.34 -6.47
N VAL A 34 -2.12 3.91 -6.95
CA VAL A 34 -1.03 3.46 -6.09
C VAL A 34 0.13 4.41 -6.26
N LEU A 35 0.64 4.93 -5.14
CA LEU A 35 1.89 5.66 -5.15
C LEU A 35 3.00 4.69 -4.79
N LEU A 36 3.93 4.49 -5.71
CA LEU A 36 5.04 3.56 -5.54
C LEU A 36 6.32 4.35 -5.27
N VAL A 37 6.87 4.18 -4.09
CA VAL A 37 8.08 4.90 -3.67
C VAL A 37 9.23 3.92 -3.58
N GLU A 38 10.18 4.05 -4.49
CA GLU A 38 11.32 3.15 -4.61
C GLU A 38 12.44 3.92 -5.32
N ASP A 39 13.64 3.96 -4.73
CA ASP A 39 14.74 4.72 -5.30
C ASP A 39 15.48 3.98 -6.42
N PHE A 40 15.47 2.65 -6.39
CA PHE A 40 16.17 1.87 -7.41
C PHE A 40 15.34 1.79 -8.67
N GLU A 41 15.83 2.38 -9.72
CA GLU A 41 15.05 2.56 -10.96
C GLU A 41 14.54 1.24 -11.55
N ASP A 42 15.40 0.24 -11.63
CA ASP A 42 15.02 -1.05 -12.21
C ASP A 42 13.93 -1.72 -11.39
N THR A 43 14.07 -1.69 -10.07
CA THR A 43 13.06 -2.27 -9.17
C THR A 43 11.75 -1.51 -9.28
N ARG A 44 11.84 -0.18 -9.33
CA ARG A 44 10.63 0.65 -9.45
C ARG A 44 9.90 0.37 -10.75
N LEU A 45 10.64 0.27 -11.86
CA LEU A 45 10.05 -0.05 -13.15
C LEU A 45 9.37 -1.41 -13.13
N PHE A 46 10.07 -2.42 -12.59
CA PHE A 46 9.52 -3.77 -12.53
C PHE A 46 8.22 -3.79 -11.72
N MET A 47 8.25 -3.17 -10.55
CA MET A 47 7.07 -3.13 -9.69
C MET A 47 5.92 -2.37 -10.33
N ARG A 48 6.23 -1.27 -11.01
CA ARG A 48 5.20 -0.51 -11.69
C ARG A 48 4.50 -1.34 -12.74
N LEU A 49 5.28 -2.05 -13.56
CA LEU A 49 4.70 -2.87 -14.62
C LEU A 49 3.83 -3.99 -14.04
N GLU A 50 4.28 -4.60 -12.96
CA GLU A 50 3.51 -5.64 -12.30
C GLU A 50 2.18 -5.11 -11.77
N LEU A 51 2.23 -3.92 -11.15
CA LEU A 51 1.02 -3.32 -10.60
C LEU A 51 0.06 -2.87 -11.70
N GLU A 52 0.59 -2.30 -12.77
CA GLU A 52 -0.24 -1.87 -13.89
C GLU A 52 -0.91 -3.07 -14.56
N GLU A 53 -0.22 -4.20 -14.59
CA GLU A 53 -0.80 -5.42 -15.13
C GLU A 53 -1.99 -5.90 -14.29
N GLN A 54 -1.95 -5.63 -12.99
CA GLN A 54 -3.06 -5.95 -12.10
C GLN A 54 -4.21 -4.94 -12.20
N GLY A 55 -4.02 -3.88 -12.96
CA GLY A 55 -5.07 -2.89 -13.18
C GLY A 55 -4.95 -1.60 -12.39
N PHE A 56 -3.90 -1.45 -11.59
CA PHE A 56 -3.70 -0.24 -10.79
C PHE A 56 -3.21 0.92 -11.65
N ILE A 57 -3.55 2.13 -11.22
CA ILE A 57 -2.98 3.35 -11.79
C ILE A 57 -1.79 3.71 -10.89
N VAL A 58 -0.59 3.73 -11.45
CA VAL A 58 0.62 3.86 -10.64
C VAL A 58 1.28 5.22 -10.83
N PHE A 59 1.54 5.89 -9.71
CA PHE A 59 2.38 7.08 -9.66
C PHE A 59 3.69 6.69 -9.01
N GLU A 60 4.79 7.27 -9.44
CA GLU A 60 6.12 6.89 -8.98
C GLU A 60 6.80 8.02 -8.22
N ALA A 61 7.60 7.67 -7.23
CA ALA A 61 8.47 8.61 -6.54
C ALA A 61 9.79 7.91 -6.24
N GLU A 62 10.90 8.61 -6.49
CA GLU A 62 12.21 8.01 -6.31
C GLU A 62 12.85 8.37 -4.98
N ASN A 63 12.21 9.22 -4.20
CA ASN A 63 12.69 9.56 -2.85
C ASN A 63 11.52 10.04 -2.00
N GLY A 64 11.81 10.25 -0.71
CA GLY A 64 10.77 10.60 0.24
C GLY A 64 10.13 11.96 -0.02
N GLN A 65 10.91 12.94 -0.46
CA GLN A 65 10.36 14.27 -0.72
C GLN A 65 9.38 14.24 -1.88
N ILE A 66 9.76 13.57 -2.96
CA ILE A 66 8.87 13.41 -4.11
C ILE A 66 7.62 12.63 -3.70
N ALA A 67 7.79 11.64 -2.82
CA ALA A 67 6.66 10.86 -2.33
C ALA A 67 5.65 11.74 -1.60
N VAL A 68 6.13 12.61 -0.72
CA VAL A 68 5.24 13.51 0.01
C VAL A 68 4.50 14.44 -0.95
N ASP A 69 5.24 15.06 -1.87
CA ASP A 69 4.66 15.98 -2.83
C ASP A 69 3.63 15.29 -3.73
N THR A 70 3.96 14.08 -4.18
CA THR A 70 3.07 13.32 -5.05
C THR A 70 1.82 12.87 -4.31
N ALA A 71 1.97 12.44 -3.06
CA ALA A 71 0.83 12.02 -2.26
C ALA A 71 -0.17 13.17 -2.08
N ILE A 72 0.34 14.36 -1.83
CA ILE A 72 -0.52 15.53 -1.64
C ILE A 72 -1.22 15.91 -2.94
N ARG A 73 -0.50 15.85 -4.04
CA ARG A 73 -1.03 16.25 -5.34
C ARG A 73 -2.01 15.23 -5.92
N GLU A 74 -1.67 13.96 -5.85
CA GLU A 74 -2.45 12.91 -6.53
C GLU A 74 -3.47 12.22 -5.64
N MET A 75 -3.33 12.34 -4.33
CA MET A 75 -4.25 11.70 -3.38
C MET A 75 -4.45 10.22 -3.70
N PRO A 76 -3.39 9.42 -3.60
CA PRO A 76 -3.49 7.99 -3.93
C PRO A 76 -4.38 7.23 -2.95
N ASP A 77 -4.87 6.08 -3.41
CA ASP A 77 -5.69 5.19 -2.58
C ASP A 77 -4.83 4.33 -1.67
N VAL A 78 -3.58 4.10 -2.05
CA VAL A 78 -2.64 3.32 -1.24
C VAL A 78 -1.22 3.74 -1.61
N ILE A 79 -0.33 3.67 -0.63
CA ILE A 79 1.09 4.03 -0.82
C ILE A 79 1.97 2.82 -0.48
N LEU A 80 2.87 2.48 -1.41
CA LEU A 80 3.90 1.47 -1.18
C LEU A 80 5.19 2.22 -0.92
N MET A 81 5.68 2.15 0.31
CA MET A 81 6.80 3.00 0.75
C MET A 81 8.02 2.16 1.10
N ASP A 82 9.09 2.31 0.32
CA ASP A 82 10.37 1.72 0.68
C ASP A 82 10.88 2.39 1.95
N LEU A 83 11.40 1.62 2.87
CA LEU A 83 11.92 2.16 4.12
C LEU A 83 13.30 2.77 3.95
N THR A 84 14.08 2.29 2.99
CA THR A 84 15.45 2.75 2.78
C THR A 84 15.50 3.62 1.54
N LEU A 85 15.40 4.93 1.73
CA LEU A 85 15.40 5.90 0.63
C LEU A 85 16.50 6.94 0.84
N PRO A 86 17.00 7.53 -0.25
CA PRO A 86 17.94 8.65 -0.12
C PRO A 86 17.21 9.92 0.29
N LEU A 87 17.96 10.86 0.86
CA LEU A 87 17.50 12.18 1.26
C LEU A 87 16.53 12.14 2.43
N MET A 88 15.35 11.59 2.23
CA MET A 88 14.32 11.46 3.26
C MET A 88 13.84 10.02 3.22
N ASP A 89 14.08 9.27 4.29
CA ASP A 89 13.71 7.86 4.32
C ASP A 89 12.20 7.67 4.43
N GLY A 90 11.77 6.42 4.30
CA GLY A 90 10.34 6.10 4.31
C GLY A 90 9.64 6.43 5.61
N PHE A 91 10.35 6.36 6.74
CA PHE A 91 9.75 6.71 8.03
C PHE A 91 9.44 8.20 8.10
N ALA A 92 10.40 9.03 7.72
CA ALA A 92 10.22 10.47 7.74
C ALA A 92 9.14 10.91 6.75
N ALA A 93 9.14 10.32 5.55
CA ALA A 93 8.14 10.63 4.54
C ALA A 93 6.75 10.27 5.03
N THR A 94 6.61 9.10 5.67
CA THR A 94 5.31 8.67 6.18
C THR A 94 4.79 9.60 7.26
N LYS A 95 5.66 10.05 8.15
CA LYS A 95 5.25 11.01 9.18
C LYS A 95 4.73 12.30 8.57
N LEU A 96 5.41 12.81 7.53
CA LEU A 96 4.96 14.03 6.87
C LEU A 96 3.63 13.82 6.14
N ILE A 97 3.47 12.68 5.50
CA ILE A 97 2.22 12.36 4.82
C ILE A 97 1.07 12.32 5.83
N ARG A 98 1.31 11.70 6.99
CA ARG A 98 0.27 11.59 8.02
C ARG A 98 -0.12 12.93 8.63
N GLN A 99 0.73 13.95 8.51
CA GLN A 99 0.39 15.29 9.00
C GLN A 99 -0.65 15.99 8.14
N ASN A 100 -0.84 15.54 6.91
CA ASN A 100 -1.86 16.10 6.04
C ASN A 100 -3.20 15.46 6.39
N ASP A 101 -4.19 16.28 6.76
CA ASP A 101 -5.49 15.78 7.21
C ASP A 101 -6.17 14.88 6.20
N ARG A 102 -5.97 15.14 4.91
CA ARG A 102 -6.60 14.37 3.85
C ARG A 102 -5.93 13.02 3.63
N LEU A 103 -4.76 12.82 4.22
CA LEU A 103 -3.98 11.59 4.03
C LEU A 103 -3.80 10.80 5.32
N LYS A 104 -4.51 11.18 6.37
CA LYS A 104 -4.37 10.51 7.67
C LYS A 104 -4.78 9.05 7.65
N THR A 105 -5.70 8.68 6.77
CA THR A 105 -6.23 7.32 6.74
C THR A 105 -5.84 6.54 5.50
N VAL A 106 -5.05 7.13 4.60
CA VAL A 106 -4.63 6.39 3.41
C VAL A 106 -3.73 5.23 3.84
N PRO A 107 -3.99 4.01 3.36
CA PRO A 107 -3.14 2.88 3.71
C PRO A 107 -1.72 3.09 3.19
N ILE A 108 -0.74 2.90 4.06
CA ILE A 108 0.67 2.96 3.69
C ILE A 108 1.30 1.63 4.04
N ILE A 109 1.84 0.97 3.04
CA ILE A 109 2.47 -0.34 3.19
C ILE A 109 3.98 -0.16 3.14
N ALA A 110 4.64 -0.55 4.22
CA ALA A 110 6.09 -0.50 4.28
C ALA A 110 6.66 -1.64 3.45
N VAL A 111 7.61 -1.32 2.58
CA VAL A 111 8.27 -2.31 1.73
C VAL A 111 9.75 -2.29 2.06
N THR A 112 10.32 -3.44 2.35
CA THR A 112 11.72 -3.50 2.77
C THR A 112 12.37 -4.81 2.35
N ALA A 113 13.70 -4.77 2.21
CA ALA A 113 14.48 -5.97 1.95
C ALA A 113 14.77 -6.75 3.23
N HIS A 114 14.45 -6.16 4.39
CA HIS A 114 14.78 -6.75 5.69
C HIS A 114 13.58 -7.44 6.32
N GLN A 115 13.84 -8.54 7.01
CA GLN A 115 12.78 -9.33 7.66
C GLN A 115 12.87 -9.26 9.18
N GLU A 116 13.48 -8.21 9.71
CA GLU A 116 13.71 -8.12 11.14
C GLU A 116 12.48 -7.61 11.86
N ASP A 117 12.17 -8.22 13.00
CA ASP A 117 11.02 -7.84 13.80
C ASP A 117 11.10 -6.41 14.32
N ASP A 118 12.32 -5.91 14.54
CA ASP A 118 12.51 -4.54 15.02
C ASP A 118 11.94 -3.51 14.03
N PHE A 119 12.14 -3.76 12.74
CA PHE A 119 11.59 -2.89 11.71
C PHE A 119 10.07 -2.86 11.75
N ARG A 120 9.47 -4.01 12.04
CA ARG A 120 8.02 -4.11 12.07
C ARG A 120 7.41 -3.23 13.16
N SER A 121 8.01 -3.23 14.34
CA SER A 121 7.54 -2.38 15.44
C SER A 121 7.67 -0.91 15.11
N ASP A 122 8.84 -0.52 14.57
CA ASP A 122 9.08 0.86 14.21
C ASP A 122 8.15 1.32 13.10
N ALA A 123 7.90 0.45 12.12
CA ALA A 123 7.02 0.79 11.01
C ALA A 123 5.62 1.09 11.50
N LYS A 124 5.09 0.27 12.39
CA LYS A 124 3.75 0.48 12.93
C LYS A 124 3.67 1.77 13.71
N ALA A 125 4.69 2.05 14.55
CA ALA A 125 4.70 3.26 15.36
C ALA A 125 4.75 4.53 14.51
N CYS A 126 5.30 4.44 13.30
CA CYS A 126 5.42 5.60 12.41
C CYS A 126 4.21 5.80 11.51
N GLY A 127 3.21 4.93 11.60
CA GLY A 127 1.97 5.13 10.86
C GLY A 127 1.77 4.23 9.65
N PHE A 128 2.55 3.17 9.53
CA PHE A 128 2.34 2.17 8.48
C PHE A 128 1.19 1.25 8.86
N ASP A 129 0.42 0.85 7.86
CA ASP A 129 -0.72 -0.05 8.08
C ASP A 129 -0.36 -1.51 7.83
N ALA A 130 0.68 -1.75 7.05
CA ALA A 130 1.12 -3.10 6.72
C ALA A 130 2.60 -3.08 6.40
N TYR A 131 3.16 -4.26 6.30
CA TYR A 131 4.60 -4.43 6.13
C TYR A 131 4.82 -5.63 5.22
N VAL A 132 5.60 -5.46 4.16
CA VAL A 132 5.93 -6.55 3.25
C VAL A 132 7.43 -6.57 2.97
N THR A 133 7.95 -7.76 2.70
CA THR A 133 9.37 -7.96 2.41
C THR A 133 9.57 -8.20 0.92
N LYS A 134 10.63 -7.64 0.37
CA LYS A 134 11.00 -7.90 -1.03
C LYS A 134 11.55 -9.32 -1.15
N PRO A 135 11.36 -9.99 -2.27
CA PRO A 135 10.62 -9.58 -3.47
C PRO A 135 9.11 -9.65 -3.24
N ILE A 136 8.38 -8.78 -3.90
CA ILE A 136 6.94 -8.66 -3.71
C ILE A 136 6.20 -9.47 -4.78
N ASP A 137 5.23 -10.27 -4.33
CA ASP A 137 4.32 -10.96 -5.22
C ASP A 137 3.14 -10.03 -5.51
N ALA A 138 2.98 -9.63 -6.77
CA ALA A 138 1.95 -8.65 -7.13
C ALA A 138 0.55 -9.17 -6.86
N ASN A 139 0.30 -10.46 -7.04
CA ASN A 139 -1.01 -11.04 -6.76
C ASN A 139 -1.34 -10.96 -5.28
N TRP A 140 -0.39 -11.32 -4.45
CA TRP A 140 -0.55 -11.26 -3.01
C TRP A 140 -0.73 -9.81 -2.54
N LEU A 141 0.04 -8.90 -3.14
CA LEU A 141 -0.05 -7.49 -2.81
C LEU A 141 -1.43 -6.94 -3.15
N LYS A 142 -1.99 -7.34 -4.28
CA LYS A 142 -3.32 -6.93 -4.68
C LYS A 142 -4.36 -7.33 -3.65
N GLU A 143 -4.25 -8.54 -3.11
CA GLU A 143 -5.17 -9.01 -2.07
C GLU A 143 -4.98 -8.24 -0.77
N LEU A 144 -3.75 -7.94 -0.41
CA LEU A 144 -3.46 -7.15 0.77
C LEU A 144 -4.07 -5.76 0.65
N ILE A 145 -3.90 -5.12 -0.50
CA ILE A 145 -4.46 -3.79 -0.75
C ILE A 145 -5.98 -3.84 -0.64
N ALA A 146 -6.61 -4.84 -1.24
CA ALA A 146 -8.05 -4.97 -1.18
C ALA A 146 -8.53 -5.07 0.27
N GLY A 147 -7.80 -5.82 1.10
CA GLY A 147 -8.15 -5.95 2.50
C GLY A 147 -8.02 -4.65 3.27
N LEU A 148 -7.03 -3.83 2.93
CA LEU A 148 -6.81 -2.57 3.62
C LEU A 148 -7.84 -1.50 3.26
N LEU A 149 -8.46 -1.63 2.10
CA LEU A 149 -9.43 -0.65 1.61
C LEU A 149 -10.87 -1.00 1.95
N ILE A 150 -11.08 -2.10 2.66
CA ILE A 150 -12.42 -2.45 3.15
C ILE A 150 -12.73 -1.67 4.48
#